data_4a0566edc22c6af8ba905678885898ee
#
_entry.id   4a0566edc22c6af8ba905678885898ee
#
_cell.length_a   1.000
_cell.length_b   1.000
_cell.length_c   1.000
_cell.angle_alpha   90.00
_cell.angle_beta   90.00
_cell.angle_gamma   90.00
#
_symmetry.space_group_name_H-M   'P 1'
#
loop_
_entity.id
_entity.type
_entity.pdbx_description
1 polymer ?
#
loop_
_entity_poly.entity_id
_entity_poly.type
_entity_poly.pdbx_seq_one_letter_code
_entity_poly.pdbx_strand_id
1 'polypeptide(L)'
;MLTGTPSDWKPKVLEFNCRLGDPETQVVMPLLDSDPLELMLACAEGGLDKIDVRWNNNNYVGVVMVSGGYPDEYRTGFEITGLADDGTEDSMVFHAGTKLGTNALDGPPLTAGGRVLTVVGGGDTMESARERAYSRLESISFEGAAWRTDIGSPAHKGVVRSTR
;
A
#
# COMPACT_ATOMS: atom_id res chain seq x y z
N MET A 1 19.51 -2.84 -0.99
CA MET A 1 20.05 -3.22 0.34
C MET A 1 21.46 -2.70 0.46
N LEU A 2 21.86 -2.19 1.64
CA LEU A 2 23.23 -1.80 1.93
C LEU A 2 23.91 -2.90 2.75
N THR A 3 25.15 -3.22 2.44
CA THR A 3 25.97 -4.20 3.19
C THR A 3 27.28 -3.54 3.61
N GLY A 4 27.81 -3.94 4.77
CA GLY A 4 29.03 -3.38 5.35
C GLY A 4 28.77 -2.48 6.56
N THR A 5 29.75 -1.69 6.94
CA THR A 5 29.65 -0.67 8.00
C THR A 5 29.27 0.68 7.41
N PRO A 6 28.79 1.67 8.20
CA PRO A 6 28.44 3.00 7.71
C PRO A 6 29.52 3.71 6.90
N SER A 7 30.79 3.41 7.15
CA SER A 7 31.94 3.95 6.42
C SER A 7 32.28 3.18 5.12
N ASP A 8 31.67 2.00 4.92
CA ASP A 8 31.99 1.09 3.80
C ASP A 8 30.72 0.44 3.20
N TRP A 9 29.59 1.13 3.25
CA TRP A 9 28.33 0.61 2.69
C TRP A 9 28.44 0.44 1.18
N LYS A 10 28.10 -0.78 0.72
CA LYS A 10 28.01 -1.13 -0.70
C LYS A 10 26.56 -1.42 -1.06
N PRO A 11 26.03 -0.77 -2.12
CA PRO A 11 24.70 -1.10 -2.60
C PRO A 11 24.71 -2.51 -3.20
N LYS A 12 23.66 -3.28 -2.93
CA LYS A 12 23.38 -4.58 -3.54
C LYS A 12 22.01 -4.54 -4.18
N VAL A 13 21.94 -4.99 -5.43
CA VAL A 13 20.66 -5.17 -6.12
C VAL A 13 19.93 -6.35 -5.47
N LEU A 14 18.64 -6.16 -5.18
CA LEU A 14 17.76 -7.23 -4.71
C LEU A 14 16.89 -7.74 -5.86
N GLU A 15 16.28 -6.81 -6.60
CA GLU A 15 15.38 -7.12 -7.71
C GLU A 15 15.32 -5.94 -8.68
N PHE A 16 14.80 -6.19 -9.88
CA PHE A 16 14.40 -5.19 -10.85
C PHE A 16 12.87 -5.24 -11.03
N ASN A 17 12.20 -4.11 -10.88
CA ASN A 17 10.79 -3.97 -11.20
C ASN A 17 10.65 -3.24 -12.54
N CYS A 18 10.31 -3.99 -13.60
CA CYS A 18 10.10 -3.42 -14.94
C CYS A 18 8.63 -3.07 -15.21
N ARG A 19 7.89 -2.79 -14.18
CA ARG A 19 6.47 -2.40 -14.15
C ARG A 19 6.24 -1.54 -12.91
N LEU A 20 5.03 -0.97 -12.79
CA LEU A 20 4.61 -0.31 -11.55
C LEU A 20 4.68 -1.29 -10.38
N GLY A 21 5.33 -0.90 -9.28
CA GLY A 21 5.53 -1.74 -8.10
C GLY A 21 4.24 -1.94 -7.27
N ASP A 22 4.19 -2.99 -6.48
CA ASP A 22 3.15 -3.25 -5.50
C ASP A 22 3.81 -3.65 -4.17
N PRO A 23 3.64 -2.84 -3.12
CA PRO A 23 2.65 -1.77 -2.87
C PRO A 23 3.12 -0.34 -3.22
N GLU A 24 4.06 -0.14 -4.14
CA GLU A 24 4.66 1.16 -4.48
C GLU A 24 3.67 2.07 -5.23
N THR A 25 2.96 1.54 -6.22
CA THR A 25 2.02 2.28 -7.07
C THR A 25 0.96 3.01 -6.26
N GLN A 26 0.47 2.40 -5.20
CA GLN A 26 -0.58 2.93 -4.33
C GLN A 26 -0.19 4.21 -3.60
N VAL A 27 1.11 4.48 -3.45
CA VAL A 27 1.61 5.71 -2.82
C VAL A 27 2.21 6.70 -3.83
N VAL A 28 2.59 6.24 -5.02
CA VAL A 28 3.13 7.09 -6.09
C VAL A 28 2.03 7.75 -6.90
N MET A 29 0.99 6.99 -7.29
CA MET A 29 -0.08 7.51 -8.14
C MET A 29 -0.86 8.68 -7.52
N PRO A 30 -1.18 8.70 -6.21
CA PRO A 30 -1.83 9.85 -5.59
C PRO A 30 -0.99 11.13 -5.55
N LEU A 31 0.32 11.04 -5.73
CA LEU A 31 1.21 12.20 -5.86
C LEU A 31 1.14 12.83 -7.26
N LEU A 32 0.70 12.09 -8.26
CA LEU A 32 0.67 12.56 -9.65
C LEU A 32 -0.54 13.45 -9.91
N ASP A 33 -0.30 14.74 -10.20
CA ASP A 33 -1.34 15.70 -10.60
C ASP A 33 -1.63 15.66 -12.12
N SER A 34 -0.67 15.17 -12.91
CA SER A 34 -0.88 14.97 -14.35
C SER A 34 -1.76 13.76 -14.61
N ASP A 35 -2.53 13.78 -15.70
CA ASP A 35 -3.34 12.64 -16.12
C ASP A 35 -2.43 11.43 -16.46
N PRO A 36 -2.53 10.31 -15.73
CA PRO A 36 -1.69 9.13 -15.97
C PRO A 36 -1.94 8.50 -17.35
N LEU A 37 -3.16 8.61 -17.90
CA LEU A 37 -3.45 8.09 -19.22
C LEU A 37 -2.73 8.89 -20.32
N GLU A 38 -2.70 10.22 -20.21
CA GLU A 38 -1.96 11.08 -21.11
C GLU A 38 -0.45 10.74 -21.10
N LEU A 39 0.11 10.54 -19.91
CA LEU A 39 1.52 10.15 -19.76
C LEU A 39 1.82 8.77 -20.37
N MET A 40 0.94 7.79 -20.15
CA MET A 40 1.10 6.44 -20.72
C MET A 40 1.00 6.45 -22.24
N LEU A 41 0.07 7.21 -22.81
CA LEU A 41 -0.04 7.40 -24.26
C LEU A 41 1.20 8.07 -24.84
N ALA A 42 1.68 9.13 -24.20
CA ALA A 42 2.89 9.82 -24.64
C ALA A 42 4.13 8.94 -24.55
N CYS A 43 4.24 8.07 -23.54
CA CYS A 43 5.29 7.05 -23.49
C CYS A 43 5.22 6.09 -24.68
N ALA A 44 4.01 5.62 -25.04
CA ALA A 44 3.84 4.68 -26.13
C ALA A 44 4.08 5.30 -27.51
N GLU A 45 3.76 6.57 -27.70
CA GLU A 45 3.86 7.31 -28.94
C GLU A 45 5.19 8.08 -29.11
N GLY A 46 6.04 8.11 -28.09
CA GLY A 46 7.32 8.81 -28.11
C GLY A 46 7.19 10.33 -27.97
N GLY A 47 6.20 10.81 -27.23
CA GLY A 47 5.90 12.24 -27.03
C GLY A 47 6.09 12.76 -25.61
N LEU A 48 6.68 11.97 -24.68
CA LEU A 48 6.80 12.31 -23.27
C LEU A 48 7.62 13.58 -23.02
N ASP A 49 8.59 13.88 -23.85
CA ASP A 49 9.41 15.10 -23.82
C ASP A 49 8.62 16.40 -24.01
N LYS A 50 7.36 16.31 -24.47
CA LYS A 50 6.45 17.43 -24.72
C LYS A 50 5.44 17.67 -23.59
N ILE A 51 5.42 16.78 -22.57
CA ILE A 51 4.48 16.85 -21.48
C ILE A 51 5.19 17.39 -20.23
N ASP A 52 4.56 18.39 -19.60
CA ASP A 52 4.97 18.89 -18.29
C ASP A 52 4.36 18.00 -17.20
N VAL A 53 5.16 17.09 -16.65
CA VAL A 53 4.72 16.16 -15.59
C VAL A 53 4.68 16.90 -14.26
N ARG A 54 3.49 16.97 -13.66
CA ARG A 54 3.25 17.67 -12.38
C ARG A 54 2.97 16.68 -11.26
N TRP A 55 3.56 16.98 -10.11
CA TRP A 55 3.40 16.25 -8.86
C TRP A 55 2.92 17.20 -7.77
N ASN A 56 2.04 16.73 -6.89
CA ASN A 56 1.69 17.49 -5.69
C ASN A 56 2.77 17.33 -4.60
N ASN A 57 2.69 18.17 -3.58
CA ASN A 57 3.68 18.22 -2.49
C ASN A 57 3.24 17.44 -1.24
N ASN A 58 2.21 16.60 -1.34
CA ASN A 58 1.74 15.79 -0.23
C ASN A 58 2.69 14.63 0.07
N ASN A 59 2.50 14.02 1.22
CA ASN A 59 3.15 12.77 1.61
C ASN A 59 2.10 11.65 1.62
N TYR A 60 2.50 10.45 1.22
CA TYR A 60 1.63 9.27 1.31
C TYR A 60 2.36 8.12 1.99
N VAL A 61 1.66 7.44 2.88
CA VAL A 61 2.14 6.24 3.59
C VAL A 61 1.20 5.09 3.30
N GLY A 62 1.73 4.00 2.74
CA GLY A 62 0.98 2.78 2.46
C GLY A 62 1.38 1.66 3.42
N VAL A 63 0.41 1.06 4.09
CA VAL A 63 0.60 -0.06 5.00
C VAL A 63 -0.13 -1.28 4.46
N VAL A 64 0.60 -2.38 4.28
CA VAL A 64 0.02 -3.63 3.78
C VAL A 64 -0.55 -4.44 4.93
N MET A 65 -1.83 -4.83 4.81
CA MET A 65 -2.47 -5.82 5.66
C MET A 65 -2.28 -7.20 5.03
N VAL A 66 -1.80 -8.15 5.81
CA VAL A 66 -1.49 -9.51 5.37
C VAL A 66 -2.30 -10.55 6.14
N SER A 67 -2.49 -11.72 5.51
CA SER A 67 -3.04 -12.91 6.18
C SER A 67 -2.08 -13.41 7.25
N GLY A 68 -2.60 -13.86 8.38
CA GLY A 68 -1.80 -14.40 9.48
C GLY A 68 -0.99 -15.61 9.03
N GLY A 69 0.32 -15.56 9.30
CA GLY A 69 1.31 -16.53 8.84
C GLY A 69 2.13 -16.10 7.63
N TYR A 70 1.65 -15.12 6.84
CA TYR A 70 2.42 -14.60 5.71
C TYR A 70 3.82 -14.07 6.16
N PRO A 71 4.93 -14.34 5.44
CA PRO A 71 5.02 -14.93 4.08
C PRO A 71 5.03 -16.46 4.02
N ASP A 72 4.96 -17.14 5.16
CA ASP A 72 4.91 -18.59 5.23
C ASP A 72 3.49 -19.12 4.93
N GLU A 73 3.06 -20.22 5.56
CA GLU A 73 1.72 -20.78 5.37
C GLU A 73 0.65 -19.87 6.00
N TYR A 74 -0.39 -19.56 5.24
CA TYR A 74 -1.52 -18.76 5.67
C TYR A 74 -2.85 -19.33 5.17
N ARG A 75 -3.91 -19.02 5.89
CA ARG A 75 -5.30 -19.37 5.52
C ARG A 75 -5.97 -18.18 4.86
N THR A 76 -6.95 -18.45 4.01
CA THR A 76 -7.76 -17.44 3.31
C THR A 76 -9.25 -17.76 3.42
N GLY A 77 -10.13 -16.90 2.91
CA GLY A 77 -11.57 -17.09 2.93
C GLY A 77 -12.25 -16.40 4.12
N PHE A 78 -11.54 -15.56 4.85
CA PHE A 78 -12.10 -14.79 5.98
C PHE A 78 -12.77 -13.53 5.48
N GLU A 79 -13.91 -13.18 6.08
CA GLU A 79 -14.63 -11.94 5.79
C GLU A 79 -13.82 -10.71 6.20
N ILE A 80 -13.81 -9.70 5.33
CA ILE A 80 -13.17 -8.40 5.58
C ILE A 80 -14.27 -7.40 5.93
N THR A 81 -14.20 -6.83 7.11
CA THR A 81 -15.15 -5.82 7.61
C THR A 81 -14.48 -4.45 7.72
N GLY A 82 -15.29 -3.39 7.84
CA GLY A 82 -14.81 -2.01 7.98
C GLY A 82 -14.43 -1.34 6.67
N LEU A 83 -14.77 -1.92 5.51
CA LEU A 83 -14.51 -1.34 4.19
C LEU A 83 -15.62 -0.38 3.71
N ALA A 84 -16.83 -0.51 4.25
CA ALA A 84 -17.99 0.30 3.84
C ALA A 84 -17.90 1.78 4.24
N ASP A 85 -17.03 2.11 5.18
CA ASP A 85 -16.69 3.48 5.51
C ASP A 85 -15.64 3.93 4.48
N ASP A 86 -16.00 4.87 3.61
CA ASP A 86 -15.11 5.40 2.56
C ASP A 86 -13.88 6.13 3.12
N GLY A 87 -13.76 6.20 4.46
CA GLY A 87 -12.68 6.87 5.15
C GLY A 87 -12.80 8.40 5.05
N THR A 88 -11.69 9.06 5.26
CA THR A 88 -11.55 10.50 4.97
C THR A 88 -11.07 10.68 3.54
N GLU A 89 -11.27 11.87 2.95
CA GLU A 89 -10.74 12.22 1.62
C GLU A 89 -9.24 11.93 1.46
N ASP A 90 -8.53 11.84 2.59
CA ASP A 90 -7.10 11.63 2.64
C ASP A 90 -6.69 10.17 2.94
N SER A 91 -7.61 9.21 2.91
CA SER A 91 -7.30 7.79 3.09
C SER A 91 -7.92 6.93 1.99
N MET A 92 -7.16 5.96 1.52
CA MET A 92 -7.55 5.05 0.43
C MET A 92 -7.28 3.60 0.82
N VAL A 93 -8.11 2.69 0.34
CA VAL A 93 -7.91 1.24 0.52
C VAL A 93 -7.85 0.57 -0.85
N PHE A 94 -6.73 -0.08 -1.13
CA PHE A 94 -6.52 -0.82 -2.36
C PHE A 94 -6.62 -2.32 -2.10
N HIS A 95 -7.46 -2.99 -2.86
CA HIS A 95 -7.59 -4.44 -2.84
C HIS A 95 -6.42 -5.13 -3.55
N ALA A 96 -5.88 -6.20 -2.94
CA ALA A 96 -4.86 -7.07 -3.52
C ALA A 96 -5.37 -8.53 -3.48
N GLY A 97 -5.00 -9.31 -2.49
CA GLY A 97 -5.46 -10.67 -2.33
C GLY A 97 -6.87 -10.76 -1.74
N THR A 98 -7.86 -10.25 -2.44
CA THR A 98 -9.27 -10.31 -2.06
C THR A 98 -10.13 -10.95 -3.15
N LYS A 99 -11.30 -11.46 -2.79
CA LYS A 99 -12.33 -11.95 -3.71
C LYS A 99 -13.72 -11.59 -3.19
N LEU A 100 -14.71 -11.58 -4.09
CA LEU A 100 -16.11 -11.41 -3.69
C LEU A 100 -16.56 -12.61 -2.83
N GLY A 101 -17.41 -12.34 -1.84
CA GLY A 101 -18.07 -13.38 -1.06
C GLY A 101 -19.03 -14.23 -1.93
N THR A 102 -19.47 -15.36 -1.40
CA THR A 102 -20.35 -16.29 -2.12
C THR A 102 -21.73 -15.71 -2.45
N ASN A 103 -22.17 -14.68 -1.74
CA ASN A 103 -23.39 -13.94 -2.06
C ASN A 103 -23.01 -12.69 -2.86
N ALA A 104 -22.70 -12.88 -4.13
CA ALA A 104 -21.93 -12.03 -5.03
C ALA A 104 -22.38 -10.56 -5.19
N LEU A 105 -23.48 -10.11 -4.62
CA LEU A 105 -23.98 -8.73 -4.80
C LEU A 105 -23.99 -7.89 -3.54
N ASP A 106 -24.02 -8.47 -2.34
CA ASP A 106 -24.17 -7.73 -1.07
C ASP A 106 -23.32 -8.26 0.10
N GLY A 107 -22.47 -9.26 -0.11
CA GLY A 107 -21.63 -9.84 0.95
C GLY A 107 -20.28 -9.12 1.09
N PRO A 108 -19.69 -9.13 2.30
CA PRO A 108 -18.37 -8.57 2.50
C PRO A 108 -17.33 -9.32 1.65
N PRO A 109 -16.29 -8.64 1.14
CA PRO A 109 -15.20 -9.31 0.46
C PRO A 109 -14.47 -10.27 1.41
N LEU A 110 -13.83 -11.29 0.82
CA LEU A 110 -13.08 -12.31 1.54
C LEU A 110 -11.58 -12.19 1.24
N THR A 111 -10.75 -12.59 2.20
CA THR A 111 -9.32 -12.76 1.95
C THR A 111 -9.08 -13.89 0.93
N ALA A 112 -8.15 -13.67 0.00
CA ALA A 112 -7.84 -14.64 -1.08
C ALA A 112 -6.33 -14.76 -1.35
N GLY A 113 -5.48 -14.06 -0.58
CA GLY A 113 -4.03 -14.08 -0.76
C GLY A 113 -3.27 -13.70 0.50
N GLY A 114 -1.96 -13.74 0.45
CA GLY A 114 -1.08 -13.37 1.56
C GLY A 114 -1.10 -11.87 1.85
N ARG A 115 -0.89 -11.03 0.83
CA ARG A 115 -1.10 -9.58 0.91
C ARG A 115 -2.54 -9.29 0.53
N VAL A 116 -3.32 -8.79 1.47
CA VAL A 116 -4.78 -8.69 1.35
C VAL A 116 -5.22 -7.29 0.89
N LEU A 117 -4.78 -6.27 1.60
CA LEU A 117 -5.10 -4.87 1.33
C LEU A 117 -3.85 -4.00 1.48
N THR A 118 -3.83 -2.88 0.79
CA THR A 118 -2.92 -1.76 1.08
C THR A 118 -3.75 -0.56 1.52
N VAL A 119 -3.54 -0.11 2.75
CA VAL A 119 -4.20 1.07 3.31
C VAL A 119 -3.24 2.24 3.19
N VAL A 120 -3.68 3.30 2.53
CA VAL A 120 -2.87 4.49 2.24
C VAL A 120 -3.47 5.70 2.94
N GLY A 121 -2.63 6.45 3.63
CA GLY A 121 -2.99 7.77 4.17
C GLY A 121 -2.17 8.85 3.48
N GLY A 122 -2.81 9.97 3.18
CA GLY A 122 -2.21 11.17 2.62
C GLY A 122 -2.15 12.31 3.63
N GLY A 123 -1.22 13.26 3.46
CA GLY A 123 -1.15 14.45 4.32
C GLY A 123 -0.01 15.39 3.96
N ASP A 124 -0.05 16.60 4.51
CA ASP A 124 0.97 17.64 4.29
C ASP A 124 2.33 17.25 4.89
N THR A 125 2.32 16.33 5.86
CA THR A 125 3.53 15.82 6.50
C THR A 125 3.54 14.29 6.49
N MET A 126 4.72 13.69 6.57
CA MET A 126 4.87 12.23 6.71
C MET A 126 4.16 11.70 7.96
N GLU A 127 4.14 12.48 9.05
CA GLU A 127 3.48 12.12 10.29
C GLU A 127 1.96 12.06 10.13
N SER A 128 1.34 13.11 9.55
CA SER A 128 -0.11 13.13 9.30
C SER A 128 -0.55 12.04 8.31
N ALA A 129 0.23 11.81 7.25
CA ALA A 129 -0.02 10.73 6.31
C ALA A 129 0.02 9.35 7.01
N ARG A 130 1.01 9.15 7.88
CA ARG A 130 1.14 7.93 8.68
C ARG A 130 -0.03 7.75 9.64
N GLU A 131 -0.39 8.76 10.40
CA GLU A 131 -1.53 8.71 11.34
C GLU A 131 -2.83 8.32 10.64
N ARG A 132 -3.12 8.93 9.49
CA ARG A 132 -4.32 8.62 8.69
C ARG A 132 -4.30 7.19 8.16
N ALA A 133 -3.16 6.71 7.65
CA ALA A 133 -3.03 5.32 7.21
C ALA A 133 -3.34 4.32 8.33
N TYR A 134 -2.75 4.51 9.51
CA TYR A 134 -2.95 3.61 10.65
C TYR A 134 -4.36 3.74 11.26
N SER A 135 -4.91 4.94 11.37
CA SER A 135 -6.27 5.15 11.84
C SER A 135 -7.28 4.42 10.94
N ARG A 136 -7.13 4.55 9.62
CA ARG A 136 -7.99 3.84 8.66
C ARG A 136 -7.80 2.33 8.74
N LEU A 137 -6.57 1.87 8.87
CA LEU A 137 -6.23 0.46 8.97
C LEU A 137 -6.86 -0.19 10.22
N GLU A 138 -6.87 0.50 11.36
CA GLU A 138 -7.47 0.00 12.61
C GLU A 138 -9.00 -0.18 12.53
N SER A 139 -9.67 0.47 11.59
CA SER A 139 -11.12 0.28 11.34
C SER A 139 -11.42 -0.97 10.49
N ILE A 140 -10.42 -1.58 9.86
CA ILE A 140 -10.57 -2.75 8.99
C ILE A 140 -10.17 -4.02 9.74
N SER A 141 -10.96 -5.08 9.63
CA SER A 141 -10.70 -6.33 10.34
C SER A 141 -11.00 -7.55 9.50
N PHE A 142 -10.18 -8.58 9.66
CA PHE A 142 -10.41 -9.96 9.23
C PHE A 142 -9.62 -10.91 10.14
N GLU A 143 -10.01 -12.19 10.23
CA GLU A 143 -9.35 -13.17 11.09
C GLU A 143 -7.87 -13.32 10.71
N GLY A 144 -6.99 -13.18 11.69
CA GLY A 144 -5.54 -13.29 11.52
C GLY A 144 -4.90 -12.11 10.81
N ALA A 145 -5.57 -10.96 10.67
CA ALA A 145 -4.97 -9.76 10.07
C ALA A 145 -3.69 -9.37 10.79
N ALA A 146 -2.64 -9.08 10.03
CA ALA A 146 -1.36 -8.64 10.55
C ALA A 146 -0.78 -7.52 9.66
N TRP A 147 0.02 -6.64 10.27
CA TRP A 147 0.72 -5.56 9.59
C TRP A 147 1.92 -5.07 10.39
N ARG A 148 2.80 -4.35 9.74
CA ARG A 148 3.94 -3.69 10.39
C ARG A 148 3.49 -2.36 11.00
N THR A 149 4.01 -2.02 12.18
CA THR A 149 3.68 -0.79 12.91
C THR A 149 4.71 0.32 12.75
N ASP A 150 5.80 0.06 12.03
CA ASP A 150 6.93 0.96 11.87
C ASP A 150 7.01 1.66 10.49
N ILE A 151 6.04 1.41 9.59
CA ILE A 151 6.01 2.03 8.27
C ILE A 151 5.84 3.54 8.40
N GLY A 152 6.66 4.31 7.69
CA GLY A 152 6.68 5.76 7.78
C GLY A 152 7.25 6.33 9.09
N SER A 153 7.80 5.48 9.97
CA SER A 153 8.46 5.93 11.22
C SER A 153 9.94 6.26 10.97
N PRO A 154 10.46 7.34 11.55
CA PRO A 154 11.89 7.66 11.46
C PRO A 154 12.79 6.69 12.24
N ALA A 155 12.25 5.89 13.15
CA ALA A 155 13.00 4.94 13.97
C ALA A 155 12.69 3.48 13.54
N HIS A 156 13.69 2.79 13.01
CA HIS A 156 13.62 1.40 12.56
C HIS A 156 13.50 0.39 13.71
N LYS A 157 12.40 0.37 14.44
CA LYS A 157 12.07 -0.68 15.38
C LYS A 157 10.69 -1.23 15.06
N GLY A 158 10.62 -2.03 13.99
CA GLY A 158 9.38 -2.64 13.53
C GLY A 158 8.87 -3.70 14.50
N VAL A 159 7.59 -3.58 14.86
CA VAL A 159 6.83 -4.62 15.55
C VAL A 159 5.67 -5.01 14.64
N VAL A 160 5.49 -6.30 14.42
CA VAL A 160 4.31 -6.83 13.70
C VAL A 160 3.17 -6.94 14.71
N ARG A 161 2.03 -6.31 14.44
CA ARG A 161 0.77 -6.58 15.14
C ARG A 161 0.00 -7.65 14.41
N SER A 162 -0.60 -8.56 15.16
CA SER A 162 -1.56 -9.56 14.69
C SER A 162 -2.83 -9.48 15.54
N THR A 163 -3.98 -9.45 14.91
CA THR A 163 -5.27 -9.64 15.58
C THR A 163 -5.48 -11.14 15.78
N ARG A 164 -5.86 -11.55 16.99
CA ARG A 164 -6.22 -12.95 17.30
C ARG A 164 -7.67 -13.21 16.95
#